data_189bc46603fc983e809c6de0bf7ee2f3
#
_entry.id   189bc46603fc983e809c6de0bf7ee2f3
#
_cell.length_a   1.000
_cell.length_b   1.000
_cell.length_c   1.000
_cell.angle_alpha   90.00
_cell.angle_beta   90.00
_cell.angle_gamma   90.00
#
_symmetry.space_group_name_H-M   'P 1'
#
loop_
_entity.id
_entity.type
_entity.pdbx_description
1 polymer ?
#
loop_
_entity_poly.entity_id
_entity_poly.type
_entity_poly.pdbx_seq_one_letter_code
_entity_poly.pdbx_strand_id
1 'polypeptide(L)'
;TKANVDDRNENVIDTLTDMVFGKLYADKGYISQSLFGKLFDDGIHIVTGLRSNMKQRLMPLYDKIMLRKRSIIESLNDMLKNVAQLVHTRHRSFHNFLMNLLAAMGAYCFFAVKPQVNFDFEAAPSDGQLVLWQ
;
A
#
# COMPACT_ATOMS: atom_id res chain seq x y z
N THR A 1 10.14 -13.73 -5.62
CA THR A 1 9.67 -14.92 -4.88
C THR A 1 8.86 -15.81 -5.81
N LYS A 2 8.85 -17.13 -5.52
CA LYS A 2 7.96 -18.06 -6.24
C LYS A 2 6.51 -17.72 -5.92
N ALA A 3 5.58 -17.93 -6.87
CA ALA A 3 4.17 -17.55 -6.74
C ALA A 3 3.41 -18.21 -5.56
N ASN A 4 3.99 -19.21 -4.94
CA ASN A 4 3.40 -19.93 -3.79
C ASN A 4 3.95 -19.47 -2.43
N VAL A 5 4.79 -18.46 -2.39
CA VAL A 5 5.31 -17.90 -1.14
C VAL A 5 4.36 -16.80 -0.67
N ASP A 6 3.84 -16.95 0.55
CA ASP A 6 3.02 -15.92 1.20
C ASP A 6 3.87 -14.65 1.37
N ASP A 7 3.35 -13.52 0.99
CA ASP A 7 3.99 -12.20 1.13
C ASP A 7 4.16 -11.77 2.60
N ARG A 8 3.48 -12.46 3.53
CA ARG A 8 3.65 -12.33 4.98
C ARG A 8 4.77 -13.20 5.55
N ASN A 9 5.48 -13.95 4.70
CA ASN A 9 6.61 -14.77 5.13
C ASN A 9 7.71 -13.86 5.69
N GLU A 10 8.21 -14.18 6.88
CA GLU A 10 9.20 -13.37 7.59
C GLU A 10 10.45 -13.10 6.75
N ASN A 11 10.96 -14.07 6.01
CA ASN A 11 12.11 -13.89 5.15
C ASN A 11 11.87 -12.89 4.01
N VAL A 12 10.65 -12.85 3.49
CA VAL A 12 10.26 -11.87 2.45
C VAL A 12 10.20 -10.48 3.05
N ILE A 13 9.59 -10.36 4.21
CA ILE A 13 9.47 -9.09 4.92
C ILE A 13 10.85 -8.57 5.31
N ASP A 14 11.71 -9.38 5.88
CA ASP A 14 13.07 -9.00 6.25
C ASP A 14 13.86 -8.47 5.03
N THR A 15 13.77 -9.17 3.90
CA THR A 15 14.42 -8.71 2.67
C THR A 15 13.88 -7.38 2.16
N LEU A 16 12.57 -7.13 2.31
CA LEU A 16 11.93 -5.89 1.86
C LEU A 16 12.17 -4.73 2.81
N THR A 17 12.43 -5.01 4.08
CA THR A 17 12.57 -3.98 5.13
C THR A 17 14.01 -3.72 5.55
N ASP A 18 14.98 -4.43 5.01
CA ASP A 18 16.41 -4.39 5.38
C ASP A 18 17.01 -2.96 5.38
N MET A 19 16.51 -2.06 4.54
CA MET A 19 16.95 -0.65 4.47
C MET A 19 15.84 0.35 4.81
N VAL A 20 14.75 -0.11 5.40
CA VAL A 20 13.58 0.73 5.70
C VAL A 20 13.53 1.02 7.19
N PHE A 21 13.30 2.28 7.56
CA PHE A 21 13.05 2.69 8.95
C PHE A 21 11.94 3.74 9.01
N GLY A 22 11.29 3.87 10.15
CA GLY A 22 10.21 4.83 10.36
C GLY A 22 8.82 4.21 10.22
N LYS A 23 7.89 4.83 9.48
CA LYS A 23 6.49 4.38 9.37
C LYS A 23 6.25 3.58 8.10
N LEU A 24 5.72 2.38 8.25
CA LEU A 24 5.28 1.50 7.16
C LEU A 24 3.75 1.43 7.14
N TYR A 25 3.12 1.92 6.06
CA TYR A 25 1.67 1.86 5.89
C TYR A 25 1.27 0.58 5.17
N ALA A 26 0.64 -0.34 5.90
CA ALA A 26 0.32 -1.68 5.43
C ALA A 26 -1.19 -1.96 5.42
N ASP A 27 -1.59 -3.05 4.76
CA ASP A 27 -2.96 -3.52 4.80
C ASP A 27 -3.29 -4.21 6.12
N LYS A 28 -4.58 -4.27 6.43
CA LYS A 28 -5.14 -4.98 7.60
C LYS A 28 -4.75 -6.46 7.65
N GLY A 29 -4.39 -7.04 6.49
CA GLY A 29 -3.91 -8.42 6.38
C GLY A 29 -2.57 -8.68 7.10
N TYR A 30 -1.73 -7.66 7.21
CA TYR A 30 -0.41 -7.72 7.82
C TYR A 30 -0.42 -7.56 9.35
N ILE A 31 -1.59 -7.55 9.98
CA ILE A 31 -1.72 -7.46 11.43
C ILE A 31 -1.42 -8.84 12.04
N SER A 32 -0.16 -9.03 12.43
CA SER A 32 0.32 -10.12 13.27
C SER A 32 1.09 -9.52 14.44
N GLN A 33 0.83 -10.00 15.66
CA GLN A 33 1.46 -9.47 16.85
C GLN A 33 2.98 -9.73 16.87
N SER A 34 3.38 -10.91 16.39
CA SER A 34 4.80 -11.27 16.25
C SER A 34 5.52 -10.38 15.24
N LEU A 35 4.92 -10.16 14.08
CA LEU A 35 5.48 -9.30 13.04
C LEU A 35 5.58 -7.85 13.50
N PHE A 36 4.55 -7.35 14.20
CA PHE A 36 4.55 -5.99 14.75
C PHE A 36 5.70 -5.78 15.74
N GLY A 37 5.90 -6.73 16.68
CA GLY A 37 6.99 -6.66 17.66
C GLY A 37 8.35 -6.65 16.96
N LYS A 38 8.58 -7.59 16.06
CA LYS A 38 9.85 -7.71 15.31
C LYS A 38 10.20 -6.43 14.55
N LEU A 39 9.27 -5.91 13.73
CA LEU A 39 9.50 -4.70 12.96
C LEU A 39 9.66 -3.45 13.84
N PHE A 40 8.98 -3.41 14.98
CA PHE A 40 9.17 -2.33 15.93
C PHE A 40 10.59 -2.33 16.54
N ASP A 41 11.13 -3.50 16.85
CA ASP A 41 12.51 -3.67 17.34
C ASP A 41 13.53 -3.25 16.26
N ASP A 42 13.21 -3.46 14.98
CA ASP A 42 13.99 -3.01 13.81
C ASP A 42 13.81 -1.51 13.49
N GLY A 43 13.06 -0.77 14.31
CA GLY A 43 12.81 0.67 14.11
C GLY A 43 11.71 0.99 13.10
N ILE A 44 10.88 0.00 12.74
CA ILE A 44 9.77 0.16 11.79
C ILE A 44 8.44 0.16 12.53
N HIS A 45 7.72 1.26 12.47
CA HIS A 45 6.38 1.36 13.05
C HIS A 45 5.30 1.08 11.99
N ILE A 46 4.67 -0.09 12.06
CA ILE A 46 3.56 -0.43 11.15
C ILE A 46 2.31 0.36 11.50
N VAL A 47 1.77 1.06 10.50
CA VAL A 47 0.50 1.76 10.57
C VAL A 47 -0.50 1.06 9.65
N THR A 48 -1.60 0.54 10.21
CA THR A 48 -2.67 -0.15 9.45
C THR A 48 -4.03 0.42 9.82
N GLY A 49 -5.00 0.23 8.93
CA GLY A 49 -6.41 0.45 9.25
C GLY A 49 -6.90 -0.53 10.32
N LEU A 50 -7.89 -0.13 11.13
CA LEU A 50 -8.50 -0.99 12.14
C LEU A 50 -9.40 -2.06 11.49
N ARG A 51 -9.40 -3.26 12.06
CA ARG A 51 -10.42 -4.27 11.77
C ARG A 51 -11.69 -3.98 12.58
N SER A 52 -12.84 -4.44 12.11
CA SER A 52 -14.13 -4.23 12.78
C SER A 52 -14.18 -4.76 14.22
N ASN A 53 -13.36 -5.76 14.54
CA ASN A 53 -13.26 -6.38 15.87
C ASN A 53 -12.16 -5.78 16.76
N MET A 54 -11.49 -4.73 16.31
CA MET A 54 -10.46 -4.04 17.10
C MET A 54 -11.04 -2.86 17.85
N LYS A 55 -10.49 -2.59 19.04
CA LYS A 55 -10.82 -1.37 19.79
C LYS A 55 -10.46 -0.13 18.97
N GLN A 56 -11.32 0.87 19.04
CA GLN A 56 -11.04 2.17 18.41
C GLN A 56 -9.74 2.75 18.98
N ARG A 57 -8.90 3.25 18.09
CA ARG A 57 -7.62 3.86 18.42
C ARG A 57 -7.54 5.24 17.82
N LEU A 58 -7.11 6.20 18.63
CA LEU A 58 -6.78 7.52 18.11
C LEU A 58 -5.59 7.42 17.17
N MET A 59 -5.74 7.99 15.96
CA MET A 59 -4.72 7.99 14.93
C MET A 59 -4.47 9.42 14.47
N PRO A 60 -3.21 9.85 14.35
CA PRO A 60 -2.87 11.16 13.79
C PRO A 60 -3.50 11.34 12.41
N LEU A 61 -4.01 12.54 12.11
CA LEU A 61 -4.62 12.85 10.82
C LEU A 61 -3.69 12.53 9.65
N TYR A 62 -2.40 12.78 9.81
CA TYR A 62 -1.38 12.44 8.81
C TYR A 62 -1.38 10.95 8.47
N ASP A 63 -1.40 10.08 9.48
CA ASP A 63 -1.39 8.62 9.26
C ASP A 63 -2.69 8.16 8.57
N LYS A 64 -3.82 8.77 8.91
CA LYS A 64 -5.11 8.53 8.23
C LYS A 64 -5.05 8.91 6.75
N ILE A 65 -4.44 10.05 6.43
CA ILE A 65 -4.23 10.51 5.06
C ILE A 65 -3.33 9.52 4.29
N MET A 66 -2.23 9.10 4.90
CA MET A 66 -1.30 8.17 4.26
C MET A 66 -1.92 6.80 4.00
N LEU A 67 -2.74 6.28 4.92
CA LEU A 67 -3.51 5.05 4.70
C LEU A 67 -4.53 5.18 3.56
N ARG A 68 -5.18 6.35 3.41
CA ARG A 68 -6.06 6.61 2.25
C ARG A 68 -5.28 6.70 0.94
N LYS A 69 -4.11 7.33 0.93
CA LYS A 69 -3.24 7.38 -0.25
C LYS A 69 -2.85 5.98 -0.74
N ARG A 70 -2.74 5.01 0.16
CA ARG A 70 -2.47 3.62 -0.21
C ARG A 70 -3.53 3.04 -1.16
N SER A 71 -4.79 3.43 -1.04
CA SER A 71 -5.86 2.96 -1.92
C SER A 71 -5.64 3.34 -3.39
N ILE A 72 -4.85 4.39 -3.66
CA ILE A 72 -4.47 4.75 -5.03
C ILE A 72 -3.68 3.61 -5.70
N ILE A 73 -2.86 2.90 -4.95
CA ILE A 73 -2.06 1.78 -5.48
C ILE A 73 -2.99 0.68 -6.01
N GLU A 74 -4.09 0.40 -5.30
CA GLU A 74 -5.07 -0.59 -5.72
C GLU A 74 -5.78 -0.14 -7.00
N SER A 75 -6.22 1.12 -7.06
CA SER A 75 -6.83 1.69 -8.26
C SER A 75 -5.86 1.76 -9.44
N LEU A 76 -4.60 2.09 -9.20
CA LEU A 76 -3.56 2.08 -10.21
C LEU A 76 -3.32 0.67 -10.76
N ASN A 77 -3.21 -0.31 -9.87
CA ASN A 77 -3.04 -1.71 -10.26
C ASN A 77 -4.24 -2.20 -11.07
N ASP A 78 -5.46 -1.82 -10.70
CA ASP A 78 -6.66 -2.15 -11.43
C ASP A 78 -6.66 -1.53 -12.85
N MET A 79 -6.28 -0.28 -12.99
CA MET A 79 -6.12 0.38 -14.28
C MET A 79 -5.06 -0.30 -15.14
N LEU A 80 -3.91 -0.63 -14.60
CA LEU A 80 -2.85 -1.32 -15.33
C LEU A 80 -3.27 -2.73 -15.76
N LYS A 81 -4.01 -3.44 -14.92
CA LYS A 81 -4.51 -4.79 -15.22
C LYS A 81 -5.63 -4.77 -16.25
N ASN A 82 -6.64 -3.96 -16.07
CA ASN A 82 -7.88 -4.03 -16.80
C ASN A 82 -7.91 -3.10 -18.03
N VAL A 83 -7.34 -1.91 -17.93
CA VAL A 83 -7.32 -0.94 -19.04
C VAL A 83 -6.08 -1.15 -19.91
N ALA A 84 -4.89 -1.21 -19.33
CA ALA A 84 -3.64 -1.46 -20.04
C ALA A 84 -3.36 -2.96 -20.30
N GLN A 85 -4.24 -3.86 -19.85
CA GLN A 85 -4.22 -5.31 -20.07
C GLN A 85 -2.89 -6.00 -19.71
N LEU A 86 -2.19 -5.49 -18.70
CA LEU A 86 -0.88 -5.97 -18.29
C LEU A 86 -0.85 -7.47 -17.94
N VAL A 87 -1.94 -8.00 -17.39
CA VAL A 87 -2.05 -9.39 -16.89
C VAL A 87 -2.51 -10.37 -17.98
N HIS A 88 -3.17 -9.89 -19.03
CA HIS A 88 -3.78 -10.75 -20.06
C HIS A 88 -2.78 -11.27 -21.12
N THR A 89 -1.53 -10.90 -21.01
CA THR A 89 -0.48 -11.28 -21.94
C THR A 89 0.35 -12.44 -21.38
N ARG A 90 0.26 -13.61 -22.05
CA ARG A 90 1.10 -14.78 -21.72
C ARG A 90 2.48 -14.62 -22.37
N HIS A 91 3.38 -13.94 -21.69
CA HIS A 91 4.74 -13.79 -22.17
C HIS A 91 5.57 -15.03 -21.86
N ARG A 92 6.16 -15.63 -22.90
CA ARG A 92 7.11 -16.74 -22.78
C ARG A 92 8.56 -16.25 -22.57
N SER A 93 8.80 -14.97 -22.83
CA SER A 93 10.13 -14.34 -22.73
C SER A 93 10.10 -13.21 -21.73
N PHE A 94 11.14 -13.09 -20.92
CA PHE A 94 11.33 -11.98 -19.98
C PHE A 94 11.36 -10.63 -20.71
N HIS A 95 12.01 -10.54 -21.87
CA HIS A 95 12.06 -9.30 -22.66
C HIS A 95 10.66 -8.85 -23.10
N ASN A 96 9.82 -9.77 -23.57
CA ASN A 96 8.46 -9.43 -23.97
C ASN A 96 7.61 -8.99 -22.76
N PHE A 97 7.80 -9.62 -21.60
CA PHE A 97 7.17 -9.16 -20.36
C PHE A 97 7.60 -7.74 -20.01
N LEU A 98 8.91 -7.45 -20.03
CA LEU A 98 9.43 -6.13 -19.71
C LEU A 98 8.94 -5.05 -20.70
N MET A 99 8.94 -5.36 -22.00
CA MET A 99 8.41 -4.44 -23.01
C MET A 99 6.93 -4.15 -22.81
N ASN A 100 6.13 -5.16 -22.47
CA ASN A 100 4.72 -4.98 -22.18
C ASN A 100 4.50 -4.13 -20.91
N LEU A 101 5.30 -4.37 -19.86
CA LEU A 101 5.26 -3.56 -18.64
C LEU A 101 5.56 -2.09 -18.94
N LEU A 102 6.64 -1.82 -19.69
CA LEU A 102 7.01 -0.45 -20.06
C LEU A 102 5.95 0.21 -20.95
N ALA A 103 5.37 -0.54 -21.89
CA ALA A 103 4.28 -0.05 -22.73
C ALA A 103 3.03 0.29 -21.90
N ALA A 104 2.66 -0.55 -20.94
CA ALA A 104 1.54 -0.30 -20.04
C ALA A 104 1.77 0.93 -19.14
N MET A 105 2.99 1.10 -18.62
CA MET A 105 3.37 2.29 -17.86
C MET A 105 3.36 3.54 -18.73
N GLY A 106 3.85 3.46 -19.97
CA GLY A 106 3.79 4.55 -20.94
C GLY A 106 2.34 4.93 -21.26
N ALA A 107 1.49 3.95 -21.55
CA ALA A 107 0.05 4.18 -21.78
C ALA A 107 -0.63 4.86 -20.61
N TYR A 108 -0.30 4.46 -19.38
CA TYR A 108 -0.82 5.10 -18.16
C TYR A 108 -0.48 6.60 -18.09
N CYS A 109 0.70 7.01 -18.57
CA CYS A 109 1.08 8.43 -18.58
C CYS A 109 0.14 9.30 -19.44
N PHE A 110 -0.49 8.71 -20.47
CA PHE A 110 -1.43 9.39 -21.36
C PHE A 110 -2.89 9.34 -20.91
N PHE A 111 -3.21 8.65 -19.83
CA PHE A 111 -4.59 8.63 -19.32
C PHE A 111 -5.01 10.02 -18.86
N ALA A 112 -6.16 10.49 -19.35
CA ALA A 112 -6.72 11.78 -19.01
C ALA A 112 -7.14 11.87 -17.54
N VAL A 113 -7.64 10.76 -16.99
CA VAL A 113 -8.04 10.65 -15.58
C VAL A 113 -7.14 9.64 -14.88
N LYS A 114 -6.47 10.10 -13.84
CA LYS A 114 -5.58 9.27 -13.02
C LYS A 114 -6.17 9.10 -11.62
N PRO A 115 -5.97 7.95 -10.96
CA PRO A 115 -6.40 7.77 -9.59
C PRO A 115 -5.81 8.85 -8.69
N GLN A 116 -6.67 9.52 -7.95
CA GLN A 116 -6.27 10.56 -6.98
C GLN A 116 -7.12 10.43 -5.72
N VAL A 117 -6.58 10.84 -4.59
CA VAL A 117 -7.35 10.94 -3.35
C VAL A 117 -7.89 12.36 -3.24
N ASN A 118 -9.21 12.50 -3.28
CA ASN A 118 -9.86 13.74 -2.93
C ASN A 118 -9.92 13.81 -1.41
N PHE A 119 -9.30 14.84 -0.85
CA PHE A 119 -9.41 15.15 0.57
C PHE A 119 -10.37 16.31 0.71
N ASP A 120 -11.61 16.04 1.09
CA ASP A 120 -12.50 17.05 1.62
C ASP A 120 -12.03 17.32 3.06
N PHE A 121 -11.12 18.27 3.20
CA PHE A 121 -10.77 18.81 4.50
C PHE A 121 -11.85 19.84 4.89
N GLU A 122 -12.81 19.44 5.68
CA GLU A 122 -13.37 20.40 6.61
C GLU A 122 -12.23 20.80 7.54
N ALA A 123 -11.85 22.06 7.50
CA ALA A 123 -10.76 22.60 8.32
C ALA A 123 -11.11 22.36 9.80
N ALA A 124 -10.57 21.28 10.36
CA ALA A 124 -10.61 21.09 11.79
C ALA A 124 -9.74 22.18 12.44
N PRO A 125 -10.16 22.74 13.58
CA PRO A 125 -9.39 23.75 14.28
C PRO A 125 -7.98 23.27 14.57
N SER A 126 -7.03 24.19 14.56
CA SER A 126 -5.58 24.05 14.54
C SER A 126 -4.90 23.35 15.72
N ASP A 127 -5.65 22.77 16.62
CA ASP A 127 -5.13 22.13 17.82
C ASP A 127 -5.05 20.63 17.57
N GLY A 128 -3.91 20.13 17.15
CA GLY A 128 -3.45 18.74 17.06
C GLY A 128 -4.45 17.61 17.35
N GLN A 129 -5.72 17.76 16.94
CA GLN A 129 -6.80 16.85 17.28
C GLN A 129 -6.58 15.48 16.65
N LEU A 130 -6.50 14.48 17.50
CA LEU A 130 -6.59 13.08 17.11
C LEU A 130 -8.02 12.80 16.63
N VAL A 131 -8.17 12.23 15.44
CA VAL A 131 -9.49 11.88 14.91
C VAL A 131 -9.81 10.44 15.27
N LEU A 132 -11.00 10.21 15.86
CA LEU A 132 -11.51 8.86 16.07
C LEU A 132 -11.77 8.18 14.73
N TRP A 133 -11.25 6.99 14.59
CA TRP A 133 -11.52 6.15 13.44
C TRP A 133 -12.88 5.46 13.62
N GLN A 134 -13.84 5.76 12.74
CA GLN A 134 -15.09 5.02 12.60
C GLN A 134 -14.94 3.91 11.57
#